data_b3504bb04000b3c3460eb758a0695e7f
#
_entry.id   b3504bb04000b3c3460eb758a0695e7f
#
_cell.length_a   1.000
_cell.length_b   1.000
_cell.length_c   1.000
_cell.angle_alpha   90.00
_cell.angle_beta   90.00
_cell.angle_gamma   90.00
#
_symmetry.space_group_name_H-M   'P 1'
#
loop_
_entity.id
_entity.type
_entity.pdbx_description
1 polymer ?
#
loop_
_entity_poly.entity_id
_entity_poly.type
_entity_poly.pdbx_seq_one_letter_code
_entity_poly.pdbx_strand_id
1 'polypeptide(L)'
;MTKMKWWQKAIIYQIYPRSFQDSNGDGIGDIKGALKHLDYIQSLGVNTLWVNPNMLSPQEDNGYDVSDYYAIDPLFGTKEQSEKFVKEVHDRGMKLIYDFPLNHTSTEHYWFKEAIKGPDNPYRDYYIWADAPDGRDYPNNWYSDDKEPSWTKEPNGNQFYLHLYKDSMADLNWANPSVRKELLDIGKFWIQNGIDGFRLDAVLYIDKKEGLPDDPDAPEDGEGSGKLVNEHGPNIRKYLEEFNEELRKYNEDLLVIGEAPTAGADLALDYIGSENDMIDNVISFTYFPEIDDDKDSELPYDIQIGPLDKGKFKNEMNAWQIKMADRGGPILYWNNHDMPRAVSRFGDTEDYRDNSSKLLATLMYLQKGVPIIYYGEEIGMKNSPIDDLSGFEVPGKEKVVEEAKQKGYSVNTIKRQLKARAKNISRGVMQWDDTEFAGFSTVKPWIEWNTEEKYNVQSQDSDPGSILNYYRKLLSLKKYFLFVEGTFELKPTKETLYIYERTLGAEKALIYCNFSNKAENLEVSEDLQKEWAVILENQGNHLKGTHLQLAPFGAVVFRKQLIE
;
A
#
# COMPACT_ATOMS: atom_id res chain seq x y z
N MET A 1 -12.36 -10.31 -27.78
CA MET A 1 -12.33 -10.03 -26.33
C MET A 1 -11.09 -10.69 -25.78
N THR A 2 -10.17 -9.92 -25.25
CA THR A 2 -8.98 -10.46 -24.57
C THR A 2 -9.45 -11.28 -23.37
N LYS A 3 -8.91 -12.49 -23.18
CA LYS A 3 -9.29 -13.36 -22.06
C LYS A 3 -8.97 -12.64 -20.74
N MET A 4 -9.95 -12.51 -19.85
CA MET A 4 -9.76 -11.90 -18.54
C MET A 4 -8.68 -12.65 -17.78
N LYS A 5 -7.66 -11.92 -17.30
CA LYS A 5 -6.62 -12.48 -16.43
C LYS A 5 -7.21 -12.75 -15.03
N TRP A 6 -6.71 -13.76 -14.34
CA TRP A 6 -7.23 -14.17 -13.01
C TRP A 6 -7.17 -13.04 -11.98
N TRP A 7 -6.14 -12.22 -12.02
CA TRP A 7 -5.93 -11.14 -11.07
C TRP A 7 -6.96 -10.01 -11.18
N GLN A 8 -7.63 -9.85 -12.32
CA GLN A 8 -8.73 -8.89 -12.46
C GLN A 8 -9.94 -9.24 -11.57
N LYS A 9 -9.99 -10.49 -11.07
CA LYS A 9 -10.94 -10.98 -10.08
C LYS A 9 -10.32 -11.13 -8.69
N ALA A 10 -9.08 -10.72 -8.52
CA ALA A 10 -8.42 -10.82 -7.23
C ALA A 10 -9.07 -9.87 -6.22
N ILE A 11 -9.17 -10.35 -5.01
CA ILE A 11 -9.42 -9.58 -3.80
C ILE A 11 -8.24 -9.92 -2.90
N ILE A 12 -7.35 -8.94 -2.75
CA ILE A 12 -6.06 -9.14 -2.09
C ILE A 12 -6.19 -8.76 -0.62
N TYR A 13 -5.65 -9.60 0.26
CA TYR A 13 -5.49 -9.28 1.67
C TYR A 13 -4.00 -9.13 1.98
N GLN A 14 -3.61 -7.93 2.43
CA GLN A 14 -2.21 -7.62 2.75
C GLN A 14 -1.93 -7.98 4.20
N ILE A 15 -0.95 -8.85 4.42
CA ILE A 15 -0.45 -9.25 5.73
C ILE A 15 0.90 -8.57 5.98
N TYR A 16 1.02 -7.92 7.14
CA TYR A 16 2.30 -7.51 7.71
C TYR A 16 2.73 -8.58 8.73
N PRO A 17 3.63 -9.52 8.37
CA PRO A 17 3.89 -10.72 9.18
C PRO A 17 4.22 -10.41 10.63
N ARG A 18 5.08 -9.42 10.85
CA ARG A 18 5.57 -8.98 12.16
C ARG A 18 4.46 -8.62 13.15
N SER A 19 3.28 -8.21 12.65
CA SER A 19 2.15 -7.76 13.47
C SER A 19 0.89 -8.61 13.34
N PHE A 20 0.93 -9.72 12.59
CA PHE A 20 -0.28 -10.47 12.33
C PHE A 20 -0.61 -11.48 13.42
N GLN A 21 0.33 -12.37 13.79
CA GLN A 21 0.19 -13.32 14.89
C GLN A 21 1.54 -13.86 15.33
N ASP A 22 1.85 -13.71 16.60
CA ASP A 22 2.98 -14.36 17.26
C ASP A 22 2.60 -15.82 17.62
N SER A 23 3.40 -16.78 17.18
CA SER A 23 3.16 -18.19 17.47
C SER A 23 4.14 -18.82 18.46
N ASN A 24 5.25 -18.12 18.74
CA ASN A 24 6.36 -18.65 19.54
C ASN A 24 6.52 -17.92 20.89
N GLY A 25 5.84 -16.78 21.10
CA GLY A 25 5.84 -16.02 22.35
C GLY A 25 7.04 -15.10 22.50
N ASP A 26 7.56 -14.53 21.41
CA ASP A 26 8.65 -13.55 21.43
C ASP A 26 8.18 -12.09 21.23
N GLY A 27 6.88 -11.89 21.01
CA GLY A 27 6.27 -10.58 20.80
C GLY A 27 6.27 -10.12 19.34
N ILE A 28 6.71 -10.97 18.42
CA ILE A 28 6.82 -10.71 16.99
C ILE A 28 5.98 -11.73 16.22
N GLY A 29 5.20 -11.28 15.26
CA GLY A 29 4.40 -12.16 14.41
C GLY A 29 5.27 -12.97 13.45
N ASP A 30 4.79 -14.15 13.07
CA ASP A 30 5.55 -15.11 12.27
C ASP A 30 4.67 -15.86 11.25
N ILE A 31 5.31 -16.58 10.32
CA ILE A 31 4.64 -17.37 9.26
C ILE A 31 3.75 -18.45 9.86
N LYS A 32 4.16 -19.10 10.94
CA LYS A 32 3.37 -20.12 11.61
C LYS A 32 2.13 -19.52 12.29
N GLY A 33 2.25 -18.29 12.80
CA GLY A 33 1.11 -17.52 13.29
C GLY A 33 0.14 -17.17 12.16
N ALA A 34 0.63 -16.66 11.03
CA ALA A 34 -0.19 -16.37 9.86
C ALA A 34 -0.92 -17.65 9.35
N LEU A 35 -0.23 -18.79 9.35
CA LEU A 35 -0.80 -20.09 8.97
C LEU A 35 -2.04 -20.47 9.81
N LYS A 36 -2.08 -20.17 11.09
CA LYS A 36 -3.21 -20.46 11.98
C LYS A 36 -4.49 -19.73 11.58
N HIS A 37 -4.38 -18.63 10.88
CA HIS A 37 -5.50 -17.75 10.54
C HIS A 37 -5.90 -17.78 9.06
N LEU A 38 -5.40 -18.75 8.26
CA LEU A 38 -5.78 -18.87 6.85
C LEU A 38 -7.28 -19.12 6.64
N ASP A 39 -7.94 -19.85 7.55
CA ASP A 39 -9.39 -20.08 7.47
C ASP A 39 -10.17 -18.79 7.75
N TYR A 40 -9.71 -17.96 8.69
CA TYR A 40 -10.27 -16.62 8.91
C TYR A 40 -10.15 -15.77 7.65
N ILE A 41 -8.94 -15.69 7.08
CA ILE A 41 -8.68 -14.92 5.87
C ILE A 41 -9.58 -15.39 4.72
N GLN A 42 -9.66 -16.69 4.48
CA GLN A 42 -10.55 -17.28 3.47
C GLN A 42 -12.03 -16.89 3.72
N SER A 43 -12.45 -16.87 5.00
CA SER A 43 -13.82 -16.52 5.39
C SER A 43 -14.23 -15.08 5.07
N LEU A 44 -13.26 -14.19 4.90
CA LEU A 44 -13.51 -12.80 4.43
C LEU A 44 -13.97 -12.77 2.97
N GLY A 45 -13.67 -13.83 2.22
CA GLY A 45 -13.96 -13.88 0.79
C GLY A 45 -12.80 -13.40 -0.10
N VAL A 46 -11.62 -13.17 0.46
CA VAL A 46 -10.39 -12.90 -0.30
C VAL A 46 -9.91 -14.16 -1.01
N ASN A 47 -9.14 -14.00 -2.08
CA ASN A 47 -8.59 -15.09 -2.87
C ASN A 47 -7.10 -14.93 -3.20
N THR A 48 -6.49 -13.88 -2.68
CA THR A 48 -5.06 -13.60 -2.90
C THR A 48 -4.48 -13.01 -1.62
N LEU A 49 -3.31 -13.48 -1.20
CA LEU A 49 -2.55 -12.89 -0.11
C LEU A 49 -1.38 -12.09 -0.66
N TRP A 50 -1.13 -10.93 -0.10
CA TRP A 50 0.11 -10.19 -0.24
C TRP A 50 0.82 -10.19 1.12
N VAL A 51 2.02 -10.76 1.15
CA VAL A 51 2.87 -10.82 2.34
C VAL A 51 4.01 -9.81 2.17
N ASN A 52 4.10 -8.86 3.12
CA ASN A 52 5.21 -7.91 3.18
C ASN A 52 6.55 -8.64 3.37
N PRO A 53 7.73 -7.99 3.16
CA PRO A 53 9.01 -8.67 3.09
C PRO A 53 9.25 -9.63 4.26
N ASN A 54 9.63 -10.85 3.93
CA ASN A 54 9.96 -11.91 4.88
C ASN A 54 11.29 -12.59 4.53
N MET A 55 12.03 -12.03 3.58
CA MET A 55 13.39 -12.43 3.23
C MET A 55 14.37 -11.97 4.30
N LEU A 56 15.55 -12.61 4.36
CA LEU A 56 16.58 -12.31 5.37
C LEU A 56 17.00 -10.84 5.30
N SER A 57 16.91 -10.15 6.43
CA SER A 57 17.19 -8.73 6.57
C SER A 57 17.78 -8.42 7.94
N PRO A 58 18.67 -7.42 8.07
CA PRO A 58 19.06 -6.84 9.35
C PRO A 58 17.90 -6.14 10.09
N GLN A 59 16.78 -5.92 9.41
CA GLN A 59 15.57 -5.28 9.96
C GLN A 59 15.73 -3.80 10.30
N GLU A 60 16.69 -3.10 9.68
CA GLU A 60 16.84 -1.64 9.84
C GLU A 60 15.72 -0.87 9.14
N ASP A 61 15.14 -1.47 8.09
CA ASP A 61 13.95 -0.97 7.42
C ASP A 61 12.83 -2.04 7.36
N ASN A 62 12.65 -2.78 8.46
CA ASN A 62 11.54 -3.71 8.65
C ASN A 62 11.40 -4.77 7.52
N GLY A 63 12.52 -5.21 6.96
CA GLY A 63 12.57 -6.26 5.94
C GLY A 63 12.79 -5.76 4.51
N TYR A 64 12.70 -4.45 4.25
CA TYR A 64 13.00 -3.89 2.93
C TYR A 64 14.50 -3.80 2.64
N ASP A 65 15.35 -3.79 3.66
CA ASP A 65 16.80 -3.88 3.61
C ASP A 65 17.27 -5.34 3.50
N VAL A 66 17.00 -5.97 2.34
CA VAL A 66 17.27 -7.41 2.11
C VAL A 66 18.76 -7.70 2.07
N SER A 67 19.21 -8.65 2.89
CA SER A 67 20.61 -9.14 2.91
C SER A 67 20.82 -10.51 2.22
N ASP A 68 19.74 -11.28 2.04
CA ASP A 68 19.71 -12.50 1.23
C ASP A 68 18.29 -12.76 0.71
N TYR A 69 18.13 -12.68 -0.59
CA TYR A 69 16.83 -12.87 -1.27
C TYR A 69 16.36 -14.33 -1.32
N TYR A 70 17.24 -15.29 -1.09
CA TYR A 70 16.94 -16.73 -1.18
C TYR A 70 16.56 -17.34 0.17
N ALA A 71 16.81 -16.63 1.26
CA ALA A 71 16.55 -17.08 2.62
C ALA A 71 15.30 -16.41 3.21
N ILE A 72 14.54 -17.17 3.99
CA ILE A 72 13.52 -16.62 4.89
C ILE A 72 14.21 -16.08 6.14
N ASP A 73 13.81 -14.91 6.61
CA ASP A 73 14.33 -14.35 7.85
C ASP A 73 13.92 -15.24 9.03
N PRO A 74 14.89 -15.69 9.86
CA PRO A 74 14.60 -16.48 11.06
C PRO A 74 13.62 -15.83 12.03
N LEU A 75 13.48 -14.50 11.97
CA LEU A 75 12.50 -13.76 12.75
C LEU A 75 11.06 -14.20 12.39
N PHE A 76 10.82 -14.51 11.12
CA PHE A 76 9.48 -14.91 10.64
C PHE A 76 9.31 -16.42 10.51
N GLY A 77 10.38 -17.19 10.56
CA GLY A 77 10.28 -18.64 10.52
C GLY A 77 11.37 -19.34 9.72
N THR A 78 11.12 -20.60 9.36
CA THR A 78 12.04 -21.43 8.58
C THR A 78 11.55 -21.60 7.13
N LYS A 79 12.46 -22.08 6.27
CA LYS A 79 12.12 -22.44 4.89
C LYS A 79 10.96 -23.44 4.83
N GLU A 80 10.98 -24.49 5.68
CA GLU A 80 9.95 -25.50 5.72
C GLU A 80 8.59 -24.93 6.15
N GLN A 81 8.59 -23.95 7.05
CA GLN A 81 7.38 -23.22 7.45
C GLN A 81 6.83 -22.38 6.31
N SER A 82 7.69 -21.70 5.53
CA SER A 82 7.32 -20.96 4.34
C SER A 82 6.76 -21.87 3.26
N GLU A 83 7.42 -22.98 2.94
CA GLU A 83 6.93 -23.98 1.98
C GLU A 83 5.53 -24.53 2.39
N LYS A 84 5.36 -24.81 3.68
CA LYS A 84 4.06 -25.22 4.22
C LYS A 84 3.01 -24.12 4.08
N PHE A 85 3.36 -22.87 4.34
CA PHE A 85 2.44 -21.74 4.20
C PHE A 85 1.97 -21.58 2.75
N VAL A 86 2.89 -21.61 1.78
CA VAL A 86 2.57 -21.59 0.34
C VAL A 86 1.60 -22.71 -0.01
N LYS A 87 1.89 -23.93 0.42
CA LYS A 87 1.02 -25.09 0.16
C LYS A 87 -0.38 -24.91 0.75
N GLU A 88 -0.50 -24.49 2.00
CA GLU A 88 -1.78 -24.31 2.68
C GLU A 88 -2.62 -23.16 2.10
N VAL A 89 -1.96 -22.11 1.57
CA VAL A 89 -2.64 -21.05 0.80
C VAL A 89 -3.23 -21.63 -0.48
N HIS A 90 -2.45 -22.41 -1.23
CA HIS A 90 -2.90 -23.03 -2.48
C HIS A 90 -3.97 -24.12 -2.25
N ASP A 91 -3.87 -24.90 -1.20
CA ASP A 91 -4.87 -25.94 -0.84
C ASP A 91 -6.25 -25.29 -0.59
N ARG A 92 -6.30 -24.02 -0.19
CA ARG A 92 -7.54 -23.22 -0.04
C ARG A 92 -7.99 -22.52 -1.32
N GLY A 93 -7.30 -22.75 -2.45
CA GLY A 93 -7.58 -22.10 -3.74
C GLY A 93 -7.23 -20.63 -3.79
N MET A 94 -6.40 -20.15 -2.87
CA MET A 94 -5.90 -18.78 -2.84
C MET A 94 -4.55 -18.68 -3.56
N LYS A 95 -4.21 -17.45 -3.96
CA LYS A 95 -2.93 -17.07 -4.57
C LYS A 95 -2.04 -16.35 -3.57
N LEU A 96 -0.73 -16.37 -3.79
CA LEU A 96 0.25 -15.74 -2.91
C LEU A 96 1.19 -14.83 -3.69
N ILE A 97 1.30 -13.57 -3.29
CA ILE A 97 2.26 -12.61 -3.82
C ILE A 97 3.21 -12.15 -2.71
N TYR A 98 4.49 -12.00 -3.06
CA TYR A 98 5.52 -11.51 -2.16
C TYR A 98 5.97 -10.09 -2.54
N ASP A 99 6.38 -9.34 -1.54
CA ASP A 99 7.11 -8.09 -1.75
C ASP A 99 8.49 -8.41 -2.33
N PHE A 100 8.91 -7.62 -3.31
CA PHE A 100 10.21 -7.78 -3.95
C PHE A 100 10.91 -6.42 -4.06
N PRO A 101 11.75 -6.04 -3.09
CA PRO A 101 12.59 -4.85 -3.20
C PRO A 101 13.59 -5.01 -4.34
N LEU A 102 13.52 -4.12 -5.33
CA LEU A 102 14.33 -4.19 -6.55
C LEU A 102 15.31 -3.04 -6.69
N ASN A 103 15.05 -1.90 -6.03
CA ASN A 103 15.87 -0.71 -6.19
C ASN A 103 17.22 -0.83 -5.45
N HIS A 104 17.27 -1.53 -4.33
CA HIS A 104 18.41 -1.54 -3.42
C HIS A 104 18.57 -2.89 -2.71
N THR A 105 19.70 -3.07 -2.05
CA THR A 105 19.91 -4.14 -1.06
C THR A 105 20.40 -3.55 0.24
N SER A 106 20.35 -4.32 1.33
CA SER A 106 21.12 -3.99 2.53
C SER A 106 22.62 -3.92 2.21
N THR A 107 23.35 -3.07 2.92
CA THR A 107 24.84 -3.08 2.91
C THR A 107 25.39 -4.38 3.52
N GLU A 108 24.56 -5.15 4.25
CA GLU A 108 24.88 -6.50 4.72
C GLU A 108 24.74 -7.58 3.64
N HIS A 109 24.22 -7.25 2.46
CA HIS A 109 24.11 -8.19 1.34
C HIS A 109 25.50 -8.61 0.84
N TYR A 110 25.64 -9.86 0.45
CA TYR A 110 26.92 -10.39 -0.05
C TYR A 110 27.51 -9.55 -1.20
N TRP A 111 26.67 -9.11 -2.15
CA TRP A 111 27.12 -8.28 -3.27
C TRP A 111 27.75 -6.96 -2.80
N PHE A 112 27.16 -6.29 -1.82
CA PHE A 112 27.71 -5.03 -1.32
C PHE A 112 28.99 -5.24 -0.52
N LYS A 113 29.05 -6.28 0.32
CA LYS A 113 30.26 -6.66 1.06
C LYS A 113 31.44 -6.98 0.14
N GLU A 114 31.16 -7.49 -1.05
CA GLU A 114 32.19 -7.67 -2.07
C GLU A 114 32.50 -6.35 -2.79
N ALA A 115 31.48 -5.61 -3.23
CA ALA A 115 31.64 -4.35 -3.98
C ALA A 115 32.50 -3.32 -3.24
N ILE A 116 32.36 -3.22 -1.92
CA ILE A 116 33.07 -2.22 -1.11
C ILE A 116 34.56 -2.55 -0.88
N LYS A 117 35.02 -3.75 -1.28
CA LYS A 117 36.43 -4.15 -1.15
C LYS A 117 37.37 -3.40 -2.12
N GLY A 118 36.82 -2.83 -3.19
CA GLY A 118 37.56 -2.00 -4.13
C GLY A 118 37.00 -2.01 -5.55
N PRO A 119 37.49 -1.10 -6.40
CA PRO A 119 36.94 -0.89 -7.75
C PRO A 119 37.15 -2.08 -8.70
N ASP A 120 38.13 -2.93 -8.45
CA ASP A 120 38.40 -4.11 -9.29
C ASP A 120 37.56 -5.34 -8.92
N ASN A 121 36.68 -5.23 -7.90
CA ASN A 121 35.84 -6.35 -7.49
C ASN A 121 34.71 -6.58 -8.52
N PRO A 122 34.42 -7.84 -8.90
CA PRO A 122 33.34 -8.17 -9.87
C PRO A 122 31.95 -7.63 -9.51
N TYR A 123 31.68 -7.38 -8.23
CA TYR A 123 30.43 -6.84 -7.73
C TYR A 123 30.41 -5.31 -7.65
N ARG A 124 31.54 -4.61 -7.97
CA ARG A 124 31.60 -3.16 -7.87
C ARG A 124 30.46 -2.49 -8.62
N ASP A 125 30.28 -2.84 -9.89
CA ASP A 125 29.29 -2.26 -10.77
C ASP A 125 27.85 -2.78 -10.51
N TYR A 126 27.64 -3.57 -9.46
CA TYR A 126 26.28 -3.93 -9.02
C TYR A 126 25.58 -2.75 -8.35
N TYR A 127 26.35 -1.80 -7.86
CA TYR A 127 25.86 -0.59 -7.19
C TYR A 127 26.31 0.66 -7.95
N ILE A 128 25.69 1.79 -7.61
CA ILE A 128 25.98 3.07 -8.24
C ILE A 128 27.04 3.80 -7.44
N TRP A 129 28.19 4.06 -8.06
CA TRP A 129 29.33 4.75 -7.46
C TRP A 129 29.64 6.02 -8.23
N ALA A 130 30.06 7.08 -7.52
CA ALA A 130 30.50 8.33 -8.13
C ALA A 130 31.60 9.01 -7.30
N ASP A 131 32.43 9.80 -7.98
CA ASP A 131 33.39 10.71 -7.35
C ASP A 131 32.71 12.05 -7.08
N ALA A 132 33.08 12.71 -5.99
CA ALA A 132 32.69 14.09 -5.78
C ALA A 132 33.53 15.02 -6.71
N PRO A 133 32.90 15.94 -7.45
CA PRO A 133 33.63 16.94 -8.24
C PRO A 133 34.52 17.83 -7.36
N ASP A 134 35.58 18.39 -7.93
CA ASP A 134 36.48 19.29 -7.22
C ASP A 134 35.73 20.42 -6.51
N GLY A 135 35.95 20.57 -5.22
CA GLY A 135 35.32 21.61 -4.39
C GLY A 135 33.92 21.27 -3.89
N ARG A 136 33.44 20.03 -4.08
CA ARG A 136 32.18 19.56 -3.54
C ARG A 136 32.40 18.43 -2.54
N ASP A 137 31.50 18.35 -1.55
CA ASP A 137 31.52 17.28 -0.53
C ASP A 137 30.89 15.99 -1.05
N TYR A 138 29.96 16.08 -2.01
CA TYR A 138 29.20 14.95 -2.56
C TYR A 138 29.14 14.99 -4.09
N PRO A 139 28.87 13.85 -4.76
CA PRO A 139 28.76 13.76 -6.22
C PRO A 139 27.73 14.71 -6.85
N ASN A 140 26.59 14.90 -6.21
CA ASN A 140 25.53 15.82 -6.60
C ASN A 140 24.78 16.34 -5.36
N ASN A 141 23.67 17.05 -5.55
CA ASN A 141 22.89 17.67 -4.49
C ASN A 141 21.69 16.83 -4.04
N TRP A 142 21.68 15.52 -4.29
CA TRP A 142 20.54 14.69 -3.90
C TRP A 142 20.55 14.37 -2.41
N TYR A 143 19.34 14.41 -1.83
CA TYR A 143 19.07 14.01 -0.46
C TYR A 143 18.14 12.81 -0.44
N SER A 144 18.42 11.88 0.46
CA SER A 144 17.63 10.67 0.70
C SER A 144 16.29 10.99 1.35
N ASP A 145 15.44 9.97 1.46
CA ASP A 145 14.17 10.08 2.19
C ASP A 145 14.38 10.52 3.65
N ASP A 146 15.50 10.13 4.28
CA ASP A 146 15.88 10.53 5.65
C ASP A 146 16.45 11.96 5.76
N LYS A 147 16.43 12.76 4.67
CA LYS A 147 16.94 14.15 4.65
C LYS A 147 18.45 14.29 4.91
N GLU A 148 19.17 13.25 4.61
CA GLU A 148 20.63 13.23 4.60
C GLU A 148 21.13 13.15 3.15
N PRO A 149 22.38 13.52 2.85
CA PRO A 149 22.93 13.35 1.50
C PRO A 149 22.75 11.91 1.02
N SER A 150 22.28 11.72 -0.22
CA SER A 150 22.06 10.37 -0.81
C SER A 150 23.35 9.62 -1.12
N TRP A 151 24.48 10.10 -0.66
CA TRP A 151 25.79 9.59 -0.98
C TRP A 151 26.62 9.32 0.27
N THR A 152 27.02 8.08 0.48
CA THR A 152 27.91 7.71 1.58
C THR A 152 29.27 7.32 1.04
N LYS A 153 30.33 7.94 1.61
CA LYS A 153 31.71 7.68 1.23
C LYS A 153 32.14 6.28 1.62
N GLU A 154 32.78 5.56 0.71
CA GLU A 154 33.37 4.27 1.01
C GLU A 154 34.49 4.38 2.07
N PRO A 155 34.65 3.40 2.97
CA PRO A 155 35.60 3.48 4.08
C PRO A 155 37.08 3.55 3.67
N ASN A 156 37.44 2.89 2.56
CA ASN A 156 38.85 2.69 2.16
C ASN A 156 39.18 3.29 0.79
N GLY A 157 38.35 4.23 0.29
CA GLY A 157 38.53 4.85 -1.01
C GLY A 157 38.06 6.30 -1.05
N ASN A 158 37.83 6.80 -2.26
CA ASN A 158 37.39 8.18 -2.50
C ASN A 158 35.99 8.26 -3.13
N GLN A 159 35.46 7.14 -3.57
CA GLN A 159 34.13 7.14 -4.19
C GLN A 159 33.03 7.10 -3.14
N PHE A 160 31.84 7.44 -3.61
CA PHE A 160 30.61 7.40 -2.82
C PHE A 160 29.65 6.42 -3.48
N TYR A 161 28.90 5.66 -2.67
CA TYR A 161 27.77 4.86 -3.16
C TYR A 161 26.46 5.62 -2.96
N LEU A 162 25.53 5.43 -3.91
CA LEU A 162 24.19 6.01 -3.87
C LEU A 162 23.28 5.21 -2.94
N HIS A 163 22.46 5.92 -2.17
CA HIS A 163 21.30 5.40 -1.46
C HIS A 163 20.19 6.44 -1.45
N LEU A 164 18.99 6.08 -1.92
CA LEU A 164 17.83 6.99 -1.92
C LEU A 164 17.03 6.89 -0.63
N TYR A 165 17.27 5.86 0.14
CA TYR A 165 16.74 5.61 1.49
C TYR A 165 17.88 5.73 2.52
N LYS A 166 17.95 4.83 3.48
CA LYS A 166 19.01 4.82 4.49
C LYS A 166 20.37 4.51 3.89
N ASP A 167 21.42 4.98 4.52
CA ASP A 167 22.80 4.66 4.14
C ASP A 167 23.13 3.16 4.19
N SER A 168 22.37 2.39 4.97
CA SER A 168 22.41 0.93 5.01
C SER A 168 21.71 0.23 3.82
N MET A 169 21.12 1.00 2.87
CA MET A 169 20.31 0.49 1.74
C MET A 169 20.88 1.00 0.42
N ALA A 170 21.95 0.35 -0.08
CA ALA A 170 22.66 0.78 -1.28
C ALA A 170 21.86 0.50 -2.57
N ASP A 171 21.74 1.52 -3.44
CA ASP A 171 21.02 1.43 -4.70
C ASP A 171 21.71 0.56 -5.74
N LEU A 172 20.96 -0.35 -6.35
CA LEU A 172 21.42 -1.25 -7.39
C LEU A 172 21.55 -0.53 -8.75
N ASN A 173 22.58 -0.91 -9.49
CA ASN A 173 22.81 -0.43 -10.85
C ASN A 173 22.06 -1.28 -11.89
N TRP A 174 20.83 -0.95 -12.19
CA TRP A 174 20.02 -1.64 -13.18
C TRP A 174 20.53 -1.52 -14.63
N ALA A 175 21.41 -0.56 -14.92
CA ALA A 175 22.08 -0.50 -16.21
C ALA A 175 23.02 -1.71 -16.41
N ASN A 176 23.50 -2.32 -15.32
CA ASN A 176 24.32 -3.52 -15.37
C ASN A 176 23.47 -4.77 -15.66
N PRO A 177 23.67 -5.47 -16.80
CA PRO A 177 22.90 -6.66 -17.15
C PRO A 177 23.09 -7.82 -16.19
N SER A 178 24.21 -7.87 -15.44
CA SER A 178 24.43 -8.90 -14.41
C SER A 178 23.49 -8.71 -13.24
N VAL A 179 23.23 -7.48 -12.81
CA VAL A 179 22.25 -7.15 -11.76
C VAL A 179 20.85 -7.61 -12.18
N ARG A 180 20.42 -7.24 -13.40
CA ARG A 180 19.12 -7.66 -13.92
C ARG A 180 18.99 -9.19 -13.98
N LYS A 181 20.06 -9.88 -14.40
CA LYS A 181 20.08 -11.35 -14.42
C LYS A 181 19.93 -11.96 -13.03
N GLU A 182 20.64 -11.45 -12.03
CA GLU A 182 20.51 -11.93 -10.64
C GLU A 182 19.10 -11.72 -10.09
N LEU A 183 18.50 -10.55 -10.33
CA LEU A 183 17.12 -10.27 -9.90
C LEU A 183 16.10 -11.18 -10.60
N LEU A 184 16.33 -11.50 -11.87
CA LEU A 184 15.54 -12.50 -12.62
C LEU A 184 15.69 -13.90 -12.01
N ASP A 185 16.89 -14.33 -11.68
CA ASP A 185 17.14 -15.64 -11.06
C ASP A 185 16.48 -15.73 -9.66
N ILE A 186 16.44 -14.64 -8.90
CA ILE A 186 15.68 -14.54 -7.64
C ILE A 186 14.18 -14.68 -7.88
N GLY A 187 13.63 -13.91 -8.82
CA GLY A 187 12.20 -14.00 -9.17
C GLY A 187 11.81 -15.41 -9.61
N LYS A 188 12.62 -16.04 -10.46
CA LYS A 188 12.45 -17.43 -10.88
C LYS A 188 12.48 -18.41 -9.72
N PHE A 189 13.40 -18.24 -8.77
CA PHE A 189 13.49 -19.07 -7.57
C PHE A 189 12.17 -19.04 -6.79
N TRP A 190 11.62 -17.88 -6.53
CA TRP A 190 10.36 -17.76 -5.78
C TRP A 190 9.16 -18.28 -6.56
N ILE A 191 9.08 -18.08 -7.88
CA ILE A 191 8.04 -18.70 -8.74
C ILE A 191 8.10 -20.23 -8.63
N GLN A 192 9.30 -20.81 -8.69
CA GLN A 192 9.50 -22.27 -8.56
C GLN A 192 9.16 -22.78 -7.15
N ASN A 193 9.19 -21.91 -6.14
CA ASN A 193 8.73 -22.20 -4.77
C ASN A 193 7.25 -21.87 -4.56
N GLY A 194 6.49 -21.60 -5.63
CA GLY A 194 5.03 -21.50 -5.60
C GLY A 194 4.48 -20.09 -5.39
N ILE A 195 5.29 -19.04 -5.57
CA ILE A 195 4.78 -17.66 -5.53
C ILE A 195 4.08 -17.34 -6.85
N ASP A 196 2.86 -16.78 -6.76
CA ASP A 196 1.98 -16.48 -7.90
C ASP A 196 2.16 -15.06 -8.44
N GLY A 197 2.93 -14.23 -7.76
CA GLY A 197 3.18 -12.84 -8.16
C GLY A 197 4.07 -12.07 -7.23
N PHE A 198 4.40 -10.85 -7.65
CA PHE A 198 5.24 -9.92 -6.90
C PHE A 198 4.60 -8.54 -6.80
N ARG A 199 4.78 -7.91 -5.64
CA ARG A 199 4.70 -6.46 -5.51
C ARG A 199 6.12 -5.93 -5.57
N LEU A 200 6.43 -5.20 -6.63
CA LEU A 200 7.74 -4.58 -6.84
C LEU A 200 7.81 -3.29 -6.04
N ASP A 201 8.68 -3.29 -5.03
CA ASP A 201 8.92 -2.12 -4.19
C ASP A 201 9.72 -1.05 -4.94
N ALA A 202 9.37 0.22 -4.72
CA ALA A 202 10.13 1.38 -5.19
C ALA A 202 10.50 1.33 -6.69
N VAL A 203 9.62 0.78 -7.53
CA VAL A 203 9.89 0.52 -8.96
C VAL A 203 10.24 1.79 -9.75
N LEU A 204 9.81 2.96 -9.28
CA LEU A 204 10.07 4.24 -9.95
C LEU A 204 11.55 4.66 -9.88
N TYR A 205 12.34 4.09 -8.98
CA TYR A 205 13.74 4.46 -8.75
C TYR A 205 14.75 3.54 -9.43
N ILE A 206 14.34 2.45 -10.08
CA ILE A 206 15.28 1.46 -10.65
C ILE A 206 16.16 2.00 -11.77
N ASP A 207 15.79 3.10 -12.41
CA ASP A 207 16.59 3.78 -13.42
C ASP A 207 16.75 5.27 -13.09
N LYS A 208 17.98 5.73 -13.06
CA LYS A 208 18.36 7.12 -12.79
C LYS A 208 18.80 7.80 -14.07
N LYS A 209 18.68 9.13 -14.14
CA LYS A 209 19.16 9.89 -15.29
C LYS A 209 20.66 9.74 -15.47
N GLU A 210 21.08 9.47 -16.70
CA GLU A 210 22.50 9.31 -17.05
C GLU A 210 23.32 10.52 -16.63
N GLY A 211 24.52 10.27 -16.07
CA GLY A 211 25.42 11.27 -15.56
C GLY A 211 25.06 11.81 -14.19
N LEU A 212 24.00 11.35 -13.56
CA LEU A 212 23.61 11.69 -12.17
C LEU A 212 23.64 13.21 -11.91
N PRO A 213 22.94 14.03 -12.73
CA PRO A 213 23.00 15.48 -12.63
C PRO A 213 22.41 15.99 -11.32
N ASP A 214 22.77 17.21 -10.94
CA ASP A 214 22.07 17.90 -9.86
C ASP A 214 20.57 17.99 -10.12
N ASP A 215 19.79 17.95 -9.05
CA ASP A 215 18.36 18.27 -9.09
C ASP A 215 18.20 19.76 -9.37
N PRO A 216 17.59 20.14 -10.51
CA PRO A 216 17.46 21.53 -10.89
C PRO A 216 16.45 22.31 -10.04
N ASP A 217 15.56 21.60 -9.34
CA ASP A 217 14.53 22.19 -8.47
C ASP A 217 14.95 22.20 -6.99
N ALA A 218 16.22 21.87 -6.71
CA ALA A 218 16.75 21.98 -5.36
C ALA A 218 16.61 23.42 -4.84
N PRO A 219 16.20 23.63 -3.58
CA PRO A 219 16.21 24.94 -2.96
C PRO A 219 17.62 25.56 -2.94
N GLU A 220 17.71 26.88 -2.69
CA GLU A 220 19.00 27.61 -2.69
C GLU A 220 20.02 27.06 -1.67
N ASP A 221 19.56 26.38 -0.61
CA ASP A 221 20.41 25.69 0.36
C ASP A 221 21.04 24.40 -0.17
N GLY A 222 20.64 23.97 -1.38
CA GLY A 222 21.22 22.85 -2.10
C GLY A 222 20.65 21.47 -1.77
N GLU A 223 19.67 21.37 -0.89
CA GLU A 223 19.05 20.10 -0.51
C GLU A 223 17.97 19.67 -1.53
N GLY A 224 18.34 18.99 -2.60
CA GLY A 224 17.43 18.48 -3.63
C GLY A 224 16.90 17.10 -3.35
N SER A 225 15.59 16.87 -3.52
CA SER A 225 15.01 15.52 -3.39
C SER A 225 15.48 14.58 -4.50
N GLY A 226 16.07 15.10 -5.57
CA GLY A 226 16.47 14.32 -6.74
C GLY A 226 15.31 13.79 -7.60
N LYS A 227 14.06 14.02 -7.24
CA LYS A 227 12.87 13.42 -7.88
C LYS A 227 12.81 13.60 -9.38
N LEU A 228 13.20 14.75 -9.91
CA LEU A 228 13.23 15.03 -11.34
C LEU A 228 14.31 14.26 -12.12
N VAL A 229 15.24 13.63 -11.43
CA VAL A 229 16.41 12.98 -12.05
C VAL A 229 16.63 11.54 -11.59
N ASN A 230 15.97 11.09 -10.52
CA ASN A 230 16.06 9.74 -10.01
C ASN A 230 14.74 8.95 -10.06
N GLU A 231 13.59 9.62 -10.30
CA GLU A 231 12.31 8.96 -10.52
C GLU A 231 12.01 8.80 -12.03
N HIS A 232 11.32 7.74 -12.38
CA HIS A 232 10.78 7.50 -13.73
C HIS A 232 11.82 7.58 -14.87
N GLY A 233 13.03 7.06 -14.64
CA GLY A 233 14.12 7.09 -15.61
C GLY A 233 13.75 6.51 -16.98
N PRO A 234 14.47 6.89 -18.05
CA PRO A 234 14.07 6.61 -19.43
C PRO A 234 14.10 5.13 -19.82
N ASN A 235 14.85 4.28 -19.07
CA ASN A 235 14.99 2.85 -19.36
C ASN A 235 14.05 1.97 -18.52
N ILE A 236 13.28 2.51 -17.57
CA ILE A 236 12.38 1.73 -16.69
C ILE A 236 11.49 0.80 -17.50
N ARG A 237 10.86 1.30 -18.58
CA ARG A 237 10.00 0.48 -19.43
C ARG A 237 10.73 -0.75 -19.96
N LYS A 238 11.91 -0.56 -20.55
CA LYS A 238 12.73 -1.64 -21.08
C LYS A 238 13.11 -2.67 -20.01
N TYR A 239 13.44 -2.21 -18.80
CA TYR A 239 13.82 -3.10 -17.71
C TYR A 239 12.62 -3.90 -17.19
N LEU A 240 11.46 -3.29 -17.11
CA LEU A 240 10.23 -3.96 -16.70
C LEU A 240 9.71 -4.93 -17.76
N GLU A 241 9.80 -4.59 -19.06
CA GLU A 241 9.51 -5.53 -20.16
C GLU A 241 10.40 -6.75 -20.06
N GLU A 242 11.74 -6.55 -20.00
CA GLU A 242 12.73 -7.64 -19.87
C GLU A 242 12.41 -8.51 -18.65
N PHE A 243 12.18 -7.90 -17.49
CA PHE A 243 11.91 -8.59 -16.25
C PHE A 243 10.64 -9.44 -16.33
N ASN A 244 9.55 -8.84 -16.77
CA ASN A 244 8.26 -9.50 -16.84
C ASN A 244 8.20 -10.60 -17.92
N GLU A 245 8.74 -10.33 -19.11
CA GLU A 245 8.81 -11.30 -20.21
C GLU A 245 9.58 -12.56 -19.79
N GLU A 246 10.73 -12.39 -19.13
CA GLU A 246 11.55 -13.52 -18.69
C GLU A 246 10.86 -14.31 -17.57
N LEU A 247 10.26 -13.67 -16.59
CA LEU A 247 9.58 -14.35 -15.48
C LEU A 247 8.31 -15.10 -15.94
N ARG A 248 7.58 -14.55 -16.92
CA ARG A 248 6.37 -15.21 -17.47
C ARG A 248 6.67 -16.49 -18.23
N LYS A 249 7.91 -16.76 -18.62
CA LYS A 249 8.33 -18.07 -19.15
C LYS A 249 8.22 -19.19 -18.10
N TYR A 250 8.24 -18.83 -16.81
CA TYR A 250 8.11 -19.78 -15.68
C TYR A 250 6.70 -19.83 -15.10
N ASN A 251 5.96 -18.73 -15.19
CA ASN A 251 4.54 -18.65 -14.83
C ASN A 251 3.84 -17.63 -15.75
N GLU A 252 3.13 -18.13 -16.77
CA GLU A 252 2.40 -17.28 -17.74
C GLU A 252 1.34 -16.40 -17.04
N ASP A 253 0.78 -16.88 -15.93
CA ASP A 253 -0.25 -16.21 -15.13
C ASP A 253 0.33 -15.38 -13.97
N LEU A 254 1.64 -15.07 -13.99
CA LEU A 254 2.28 -14.26 -12.95
C LEU A 254 1.59 -12.89 -12.79
N LEU A 255 1.28 -12.50 -11.55
CA LEU A 255 0.82 -11.14 -11.23
C LEU A 255 2.01 -10.27 -10.83
N VAL A 256 2.15 -9.12 -11.47
CA VAL A 256 3.18 -8.12 -11.14
C VAL A 256 2.53 -6.78 -10.87
N ILE A 257 2.67 -6.28 -9.63
CA ILE A 257 2.18 -4.97 -9.20
C ILE A 257 3.38 -4.11 -8.83
N GLY A 258 3.52 -2.93 -9.47
CA GLY A 258 4.59 -1.98 -9.14
C GLY A 258 4.14 -0.92 -8.15
N GLU A 259 4.96 -0.59 -7.16
CA GLU A 259 4.74 0.60 -6.36
C GLU A 259 5.40 1.82 -7.01
N ALA A 260 4.57 2.77 -7.42
CA ALA A 260 4.99 4.05 -7.96
C ALA A 260 4.16 5.18 -7.34
N PRO A 261 4.50 5.62 -6.12
CA PRO A 261 3.70 6.55 -5.32
C PRO A 261 3.30 7.84 -6.04
N THR A 262 4.19 8.38 -6.86
CA THR A 262 4.01 9.65 -7.57
C THR A 262 3.36 9.52 -8.95
N ALA A 263 3.12 8.28 -9.43
CA ALA A 263 2.52 8.04 -10.73
C ALA A 263 1.00 8.34 -10.71
N GLY A 264 0.58 9.41 -11.39
CA GLY A 264 -0.83 9.60 -11.74
C GLY A 264 -1.31 8.61 -12.79
N ALA A 265 -2.61 8.61 -13.10
CA ALA A 265 -3.24 7.61 -13.98
C ALA A 265 -2.62 7.52 -15.40
N ASP A 266 -2.11 8.62 -15.96
CA ASP A 266 -1.43 8.62 -17.26
C ASP A 266 -0.09 7.89 -17.20
N LEU A 267 0.73 8.21 -16.22
CA LEU A 267 2.03 7.60 -16.02
C LEU A 267 1.91 6.12 -15.63
N ALA A 268 0.87 5.77 -14.87
CA ALA A 268 0.58 4.36 -14.54
C ALA A 268 0.35 3.52 -15.81
N LEU A 269 -0.30 4.07 -16.85
CA LEU A 269 -0.46 3.38 -18.13
C LEU A 269 0.88 3.14 -18.83
N ASP A 270 1.87 4.04 -18.65
CA ASP A 270 3.21 3.83 -19.18
C ASP A 270 3.94 2.67 -18.51
N TYR A 271 3.70 2.43 -17.22
CA TYR A 271 4.23 1.26 -16.50
C TYR A 271 3.52 -0.05 -16.87
N ILE A 272 2.21 0.02 -17.17
CA ILE A 272 1.42 -1.17 -17.51
C ILE A 272 1.68 -1.60 -18.96
N GLY A 273 1.95 -0.64 -19.86
CA GLY A 273 2.11 -0.89 -21.28
C GLY A 273 0.79 -1.06 -22.03
N SER A 274 0.88 -1.28 -23.35
CA SER A 274 -0.30 -1.32 -24.22
C SER A 274 -1.18 -2.55 -24.00
N GLU A 275 -0.60 -3.67 -23.56
CA GLU A 275 -1.27 -4.96 -23.37
C GLU A 275 -1.02 -5.57 -21.97
N ASN A 276 -0.65 -4.76 -20.99
CA ASN A 276 -0.15 -5.20 -19.67
C ASN A 276 1.11 -6.08 -19.84
N ASP A 277 2.01 -5.63 -20.70
CA ASP A 277 3.22 -6.33 -21.10
C ASP A 277 4.41 -6.02 -20.19
N MET A 278 4.38 -4.90 -19.46
CA MET A 278 5.42 -4.56 -18.48
C MET A 278 5.03 -5.03 -17.08
N ILE A 279 4.04 -4.38 -16.44
CA ILE A 279 3.45 -4.85 -15.18
C ILE A 279 1.93 -4.89 -15.29
N ASP A 280 1.27 -5.59 -14.38
CA ASP A 280 -0.18 -5.75 -14.48
C ASP A 280 -0.95 -4.58 -13.87
N ASN A 281 -0.43 -3.95 -12.82
CA ASN A 281 -1.05 -2.79 -12.18
C ASN A 281 -0.05 -1.98 -11.34
N VAL A 282 -0.47 -0.80 -10.87
CA VAL A 282 0.34 0.13 -10.10
C VAL A 282 -0.35 0.49 -8.79
N ILE A 283 0.40 0.50 -7.68
CA ILE A 283 0.00 1.14 -6.42
C ILE A 283 0.51 2.58 -6.46
N SER A 284 -0.42 3.53 -6.46
CA SER A 284 -0.12 4.96 -6.48
C SER A 284 -0.70 5.65 -5.23
N PHE A 285 0.01 6.65 -4.70
CA PHE A 285 -0.47 7.44 -3.55
C PHE A 285 -1.20 8.71 -3.98
N THR A 286 -1.26 9.00 -5.29
CA THR A 286 -1.95 10.20 -5.82
C THR A 286 -3.46 10.19 -5.59
N TYR A 287 -4.04 9.06 -5.15
CA TYR A 287 -5.46 8.94 -4.84
C TYR A 287 -5.95 9.88 -3.73
N PHE A 288 -5.05 10.32 -2.83
CA PHE A 288 -5.43 10.97 -1.59
C PHE A 288 -4.93 12.42 -1.50
N PRO A 289 -5.40 13.32 -2.40
CA PRO A 289 -5.02 14.73 -2.34
C PRO A 289 -5.53 15.38 -1.05
N GLU A 290 -4.71 16.24 -0.48
CA GLU A 290 -5.03 17.03 0.72
C GLU A 290 -5.42 18.46 0.35
N ILE A 291 -6.19 19.12 1.22
CA ILE A 291 -6.50 20.56 1.09
C ILE A 291 -5.26 21.34 1.50
N ASP A 292 -4.61 22.00 0.54
CA ASP A 292 -3.36 22.72 0.77
C ASP A 292 -3.55 23.97 1.65
N ASP A 293 -4.66 24.69 1.46
CA ASP A 293 -4.99 25.90 2.25
C ASP A 293 -5.18 25.62 3.76
N ASP A 294 -5.49 24.37 4.12
CA ASP A 294 -5.63 23.95 5.53
C ASP A 294 -4.32 23.45 6.14
N LYS A 295 -3.23 23.41 5.36
CA LYS A 295 -1.91 23.06 5.86
C LYS A 295 -1.25 24.26 6.50
N ASP A 296 -0.58 24.02 7.62
CA ASP A 296 0.27 25.03 8.25
C ASP A 296 1.58 25.14 7.45
N SER A 297 1.66 26.13 6.58
CA SER A 297 2.79 26.33 5.65
C SER A 297 4.10 26.72 6.34
N GLU A 298 4.07 27.07 7.64
CA GLU A 298 5.28 27.34 8.41
C GLU A 298 5.92 26.09 9.00
N LEU A 299 5.16 24.96 9.04
CA LEU A 299 5.71 23.65 9.42
C LEU A 299 6.66 23.13 8.33
N PRO A 300 7.65 22.31 8.69
CA PRO A 300 8.40 21.54 7.71
C PRO A 300 7.46 20.76 6.78
N TYR A 301 7.74 20.77 5.48
CA TYR A 301 6.87 20.21 4.44
C TYR A 301 6.45 18.76 4.73
N ASP A 302 7.37 17.96 5.24
CA ASP A 302 7.15 16.53 5.48
C ASP A 302 6.13 16.22 6.57
N ILE A 303 5.84 17.18 7.43
CA ILE A 303 4.82 17.06 8.47
C ILE A 303 3.65 18.02 8.28
N GLN A 304 3.57 18.73 7.17
CA GLN A 304 2.37 19.48 6.83
C GLN A 304 1.22 18.53 6.51
N ILE A 305 0.08 18.69 7.16
CA ILE A 305 -1.09 17.85 6.99
C ILE A 305 -2.29 18.71 6.67
N GLY A 306 -3.00 18.32 5.61
CA GLY A 306 -4.35 18.79 5.32
C GLY A 306 -5.36 17.65 5.39
N PRO A 307 -6.64 17.94 5.59
CA PRO A 307 -7.69 16.96 5.41
C PRO A 307 -7.79 16.52 3.94
N LEU A 308 -8.40 15.35 3.70
CA LEU A 308 -8.65 14.90 2.34
C LEU A 308 -9.50 15.91 1.56
N ASP A 309 -8.98 16.36 0.42
CA ASP A 309 -9.77 17.13 -0.56
C ASP A 309 -10.73 16.16 -1.30
N LYS A 310 -11.96 16.08 -0.80
CA LYS A 310 -12.97 15.16 -1.33
C LYS A 310 -13.35 15.46 -2.78
N GLY A 311 -13.26 16.73 -3.19
CA GLY A 311 -13.52 17.15 -4.57
C GLY A 311 -12.42 16.65 -5.50
N LYS A 312 -11.16 16.91 -5.16
CA LYS A 312 -10.03 16.40 -5.93
C LYS A 312 -9.97 14.86 -5.89
N PHE A 313 -10.21 14.22 -4.74
CA PHE A 313 -10.30 12.75 -4.62
C PHE A 313 -11.31 12.15 -5.62
N LYS A 314 -12.52 12.72 -5.71
CA LYS A 314 -13.54 12.26 -6.67
C LYS A 314 -13.07 12.37 -8.11
N ASN A 315 -12.43 13.47 -8.46
CA ASN A 315 -11.91 13.71 -9.81
C ASN A 315 -10.75 12.75 -10.13
N GLU A 316 -9.84 12.55 -9.20
CA GLU A 316 -8.71 11.64 -9.33
C GLU A 316 -9.19 10.20 -9.52
N MET A 317 -10.04 9.69 -8.62
CA MET A 317 -10.59 8.35 -8.75
C MET A 317 -11.37 8.16 -10.05
N ASN A 318 -12.13 9.18 -10.50
CA ASN A 318 -12.81 9.11 -11.79
C ASN A 318 -11.83 9.05 -12.97
N ALA A 319 -10.74 9.81 -12.93
CA ALA A 319 -9.70 9.75 -13.95
C ALA A 319 -9.07 8.35 -14.04
N TRP A 320 -8.73 7.77 -12.89
CA TRP A 320 -8.21 6.39 -12.82
C TRP A 320 -9.22 5.37 -13.36
N GLN A 321 -10.51 5.47 -12.98
CA GLN A 321 -11.56 4.57 -13.45
C GLN A 321 -11.73 4.64 -14.98
N ILE A 322 -11.66 5.82 -15.56
CA ILE A 322 -11.78 6.01 -17.02
C ILE A 322 -10.53 5.46 -17.74
N LYS A 323 -9.35 5.84 -17.29
CA LYS A 323 -8.10 5.49 -17.96
C LYS A 323 -7.75 4.01 -17.84
N MET A 324 -8.05 3.40 -16.70
CA MET A 324 -7.80 1.98 -16.45
C MET A 324 -8.97 1.06 -16.85
N ALA A 325 -10.02 1.58 -17.47
CA ALA A 325 -11.25 0.82 -17.78
C ALA A 325 -10.97 -0.48 -18.55
N ASP A 326 -10.08 -0.42 -19.55
CA ASP A 326 -9.72 -1.56 -20.42
C ASP A 326 -8.51 -2.34 -19.91
N ARG A 327 -7.96 -1.95 -18.73
CA ARG A 327 -6.81 -2.59 -18.07
C ARG A 327 -7.19 -3.41 -16.83
N GLY A 328 -8.47 -3.63 -16.60
CA GLY A 328 -8.97 -4.33 -15.40
C GLY A 328 -9.31 -3.41 -14.23
N GLY A 329 -9.13 -2.10 -14.40
CA GLY A 329 -9.31 -1.08 -13.37
C GLY A 329 -8.08 -0.89 -12.47
N PRO A 330 -8.05 0.18 -11.67
CA PRO A 330 -6.95 0.48 -10.77
C PRO A 330 -6.88 -0.47 -9.56
N ILE A 331 -5.77 -0.44 -8.83
CA ILE A 331 -5.73 -0.96 -7.47
C ILE A 331 -6.63 -0.09 -6.59
N LEU A 332 -7.47 -0.73 -5.78
CA LEU A 332 -8.42 -0.08 -4.88
C LEU A 332 -8.00 -0.32 -3.43
N TYR A 333 -7.60 0.73 -2.73
CA TYR A 333 -7.17 0.62 -1.33
C TYR A 333 -7.35 1.96 -0.60
N TRP A 334 -7.40 1.92 0.73
CA TRP A 334 -7.43 3.10 1.57
C TRP A 334 -6.14 3.33 2.33
N ASN A 335 -5.45 2.27 2.67
CA ASN A 335 -4.21 2.30 3.45
C ASN A 335 -3.38 1.04 3.20
N ASN A 336 -2.13 1.11 3.62
CA ASN A 336 -1.17 0.03 3.62
C ASN A 336 -0.26 0.15 4.86
N HIS A 337 0.88 -0.54 4.87
CA HIS A 337 1.86 -0.50 5.96
C HIS A 337 2.68 0.81 6.03
N ASP A 338 2.54 1.72 5.08
CA ASP A 338 3.23 3.02 5.01
C ASP A 338 2.30 4.22 5.20
N MET A 339 1.01 3.97 5.41
CA MET A 339 -0.01 5.00 5.54
C MET A 339 -0.83 4.79 6.81
N PRO A 340 -1.27 5.87 7.49
CA PRO A 340 -2.18 5.74 8.64
C PRO A 340 -3.43 4.93 8.31
N ARG A 341 -3.98 4.23 9.30
CA ARG A 341 -5.18 3.41 9.17
C ARG A 341 -6.35 4.20 8.57
N ALA A 342 -7.09 3.57 7.65
CA ALA A 342 -8.19 4.18 6.90
C ALA A 342 -9.20 4.93 7.78
N VAL A 343 -9.72 4.28 8.82
CA VAL A 343 -10.71 4.88 9.72
C VAL A 343 -10.14 6.07 10.50
N SER A 344 -8.84 6.02 10.87
CA SER A 344 -8.17 7.11 11.59
C SER A 344 -7.87 8.33 10.71
N ARG A 345 -7.63 8.11 9.41
CA ARG A 345 -7.28 9.19 8.47
C ARG A 345 -8.49 9.79 7.78
N PHE A 346 -9.44 8.97 7.38
CA PHE A 346 -10.55 9.35 6.50
C PHE A 346 -11.93 9.16 7.13
N GLY A 347 -12.04 8.39 8.20
CA GLY A 347 -13.28 8.08 8.89
C GLY A 347 -13.48 8.90 10.17
N ASP A 348 -14.12 8.25 11.13
CA ASP A 348 -14.35 8.75 12.47
C ASP A 348 -14.04 7.61 13.45
N THR A 349 -13.23 7.88 14.46
CA THR A 349 -12.81 6.84 15.43
C THR A 349 -13.63 6.82 16.70
N GLU A 350 -14.57 7.75 16.85
CA GLU A 350 -15.38 7.98 18.04
C GLU A 350 -16.86 7.59 17.79
N ASP A 351 -17.70 8.56 17.47
CA ASP A 351 -19.16 8.37 17.39
C ASP A 351 -19.61 7.53 16.18
N TYR A 352 -18.88 7.59 15.07
CA TYR A 352 -19.28 6.97 13.80
C TYR A 352 -18.29 5.94 13.28
N ARG A 353 -17.48 5.30 14.13
CA ARG A 353 -16.43 4.36 13.69
C ARG A 353 -17.00 3.21 12.85
N ASP A 354 -18.09 2.60 13.28
CA ASP A 354 -18.76 1.51 12.55
C ASP A 354 -19.25 1.98 11.17
N ASN A 355 -19.97 3.11 11.14
CA ASN A 355 -20.53 3.62 9.90
C ASN A 355 -19.45 4.12 8.95
N SER A 356 -18.43 4.85 9.45
CA SER A 356 -17.37 5.36 8.60
C SER A 356 -16.49 4.24 8.03
N SER A 357 -16.17 3.20 8.80
CA SER A 357 -15.45 2.02 8.29
C SER A 357 -16.21 1.32 7.17
N LYS A 358 -17.52 1.11 7.36
CA LYS A 358 -18.40 0.49 6.35
C LYS A 358 -18.59 1.37 5.11
N LEU A 359 -18.71 2.70 5.30
CA LEU A 359 -18.73 3.65 4.21
C LEU A 359 -17.49 3.57 3.36
N LEU A 360 -16.29 3.66 3.99
CA LEU A 360 -15.02 3.62 3.29
C LEU A 360 -14.89 2.36 2.43
N ALA A 361 -15.24 1.20 3.00
CA ALA A 361 -15.26 -0.05 2.26
C ALA A 361 -16.20 -0.01 1.04
N THR A 362 -17.43 0.48 1.22
CA THR A 362 -18.43 0.54 0.15
C THR A 362 -18.03 1.50 -0.97
N LEU A 363 -17.53 2.68 -0.59
CA LEU A 363 -17.10 3.70 -1.52
C LEU A 363 -15.99 3.19 -2.42
N MET A 364 -14.99 2.50 -1.86
CA MET A 364 -13.79 2.08 -2.58
C MET A 364 -13.96 0.74 -3.30
N TYR A 365 -14.37 -0.30 -2.60
CA TYR A 365 -14.18 -1.67 -3.09
C TYR A 365 -15.25 -2.17 -4.08
N LEU A 366 -16.38 -1.47 -4.23
CA LEU A 366 -17.38 -1.78 -5.26
C LEU A 366 -17.13 -1.03 -6.60
N GLN A 367 -16.13 -0.17 -6.67
CA GLN A 367 -15.64 0.37 -7.94
C GLN A 367 -15.03 -0.73 -8.83
N LYS A 368 -14.77 -0.43 -10.11
CA LYS A 368 -14.00 -1.33 -10.97
C LYS A 368 -12.55 -1.31 -10.55
N GLY A 369 -11.90 -2.47 -10.45
CA GLY A 369 -10.51 -2.58 -10.04
C GLY A 369 -10.26 -3.70 -9.03
N VAL A 370 -9.03 -3.82 -8.57
CA VAL A 370 -8.55 -4.89 -7.70
C VAL A 370 -8.44 -4.38 -6.26
N PRO A 371 -9.30 -4.83 -5.33
CA PRO A 371 -9.21 -4.46 -3.92
C PRO A 371 -7.94 -5.00 -3.26
N ILE A 372 -7.28 -4.16 -2.47
CA ILE A 372 -6.29 -4.56 -1.46
C ILE A 372 -6.81 -4.12 -0.10
N ILE A 373 -7.06 -5.07 0.76
CA ILE A 373 -7.48 -4.86 2.14
C ILE A 373 -6.27 -5.08 3.06
N TYR A 374 -5.85 -4.06 3.77
CA TYR A 374 -4.78 -4.16 4.74
C TYR A 374 -5.30 -4.78 6.03
N TYR A 375 -4.60 -5.76 6.61
CA TYR A 375 -5.05 -6.48 7.80
C TYR A 375 -5.56 -5.55 8.89
N GLY A 376 -6.67 -5.93 9.51
CA GLY A 376 -7.34 -5.16 10.56
C GLY A 376 -8.26 -4.04 10.05
N GLU A 377 -8.22 -3.69 8.76
CA GLU A 377 -9.19 -2.74 8.18
C GLU A 377 -10.61 -3.30 8.28
N GLU A 378 -10.78 -4.59 8.07
CA GLU A 378 -12.04 -5.33 8.11
C GLU A 378 -12.71 -5.40 9.49
N ILE A 379 -11.97 -5.07 10.54
CA ILE A 379 -12.52 -4.92 11.90
C ILE A 379 -12.50 -3.47 12.38
N GLY A 380 -12.14 -2.53 11.50
CA GLY A 380 -12.09 -1.11 11.79
C GLY A 380 -10.96 -0.72 12.74
N MET A 381 -9.80 -1.39 12.69
CA MET A 381 -8.64 -1.04 13.50
C MET A 381 -8.22 0.41 13.27
N LYS A 382 -7.98 1.14 14.35
CA LYS A 382 -7.40 2.49 14.33
C LYS A 382 -5.87 2.45 14.47
N ASN A 383 -5.25 3.58 14.28
CA ASN A 383 -3.81 3.75 14.45
C ASN A 383 -3.32 3.23 15.80
N SER A 384 -2.07 2.73 15.84
CA SER A 384 -1.40 2.36 17.09
C SER A 384 -1.33 3.54 18.07
N PRO A 385 -1.38 3.29 19.38
CA PRO A 385 -1.43 4.35 20.40
C PRO A 385 -0.04 4.93 20.71
N ILE A 386 0.87 4.97 19.74
CA ILE A 386 2.19 5.58 19.88
C ILE A 386 2.01 7.04 20.29
N ASP A 387 2.64 7.45 21.38
CA ASP A 387 2.55 8.81 21.92
C ASP A 387 3.91 9.44 22.27
N ASP A 388 5.00 8.71 22.16
CA ASP A 388 6.35 9.25 22.29
C ASP A 388 6.89 9.73 20.94
N LEU A 389 7.55 10.91 20.92
CA LEU A 389 8.18 11.42 19.69
C LEU A 389 9.22 10.45 19.12
N SER A 390 9.96 9.76 19.98
CA SER A 390 10.96 8.77 19.57
C SER A 390 10.33 7.56 18.87
N GLY A 391 9.09 7.23 19.21
CA GLY A 391 8.38 6.07 18.69
C GLY A 391 7.83 6.23 17.28
N PHE A 392 7.78 7.43 16.70
CA PHE A 392 7.26 7.64 15.35
C PHE A 392 8.34 7.34 14.29
N GLU A 393 8.00 6.55 13.28
CA GLU A 393 8.81 6.35 12.09
C GLU A 393 8.37 7.34 10.99
N VAL A 394 9.06 8.47 10.94
CA VAL A 394 8.91 9.49 9.90
C VAL A 394 10.31 9.74 9.34
N PRO A 395 10.50 9.66 8.02
CA PRO A 395 11.78 9.96 7.39
C PRO A 395 12.31 11.33 7.80
N GLY A 396 13.60 11.43 8.12
CA GLY A 396 14.22 12.67 8.57
C GLY A 396 13.65 13.28 9.85
N LYS A 397 12.99 12.49 10.69
CA LYS A 397 12.27 12.92 11.90
C LYS A 397 13.06 13.87 12.79
N GLU A 398 14.31 13.56 13.06
CA GLU A 398 15.16 14.34 13.97
C GLU A 398 15.33 15.78 13.47
N LYS A 399 15.62 15.95 12.18
CA LYS A 399 15.77 17.27 11.52
C LYS A 399 14.44 18.01 11.51
N VAL A 400 13.37 17.34 11.07
CA VAL A 400 12.01 17.91 11.01
C VAL A 400 11.52 18.37 12.38
N VAL A 401 11.75 17.61 13.44
CA VAL A 401 11.40 17.96 14.83
C VAL A 401 12.20 19.16 15.32
N GLU A 402 13.48 19.20 14.99
CA GLU A 402 14.35 20.32 15.41
C GLU A 402 13.94 21.62 14.70
N GLU A 403 13.68 21.60 13.39
CA GLU A 403 13.17 22.75 12.64
C GLU A 403 11.84 23.27 13.20
N ALA A 404 10.89 22.36 13.48
CA ALA A 404 9.59 22.74 14.03
C ALA A 404 9.74 23.39 15.41
N LYS A 405 10.65 22.89 16.27
CA LYS A 405 10.96 23.51 17.57
C LYS A 405 11.60 24.88 17.42
N GLN A 406 12.53 25.06 16.48
CA GLN A 406 13.17 26.36 16.20
C GLN A 406 12.16 27.40 15.73
N LYS A 407 11.14 26.97 14.96
CA LYS A 407 10.00 27.79 14.56
C LYS A 407 8.98 28.05 15.68
N GLY A 408 9.19 27.49 16.89
CA GLY A 408 8.38 27.73 18.09
C GLY A 408 7.14 26.86 18.24
N TYR A 409 7.01 25.80 17.47
CA TYR A 409 5.88 24.85 17.61
C TYR A 409 5.95 24.07 18.92
N SER A 410 4.78 23.86 19.53
CA SER A 410 4.67 23.04 20.73
C SER A 410 4.94 21.56 20.45
N VAL A 411 5.46 20.83 21.43
CA VAL A 411 5.65 19.37 21.35
C VAL A 411 4.34 18.66 20.97
N ASN A 412 3.20 19.11 21.50
CA ASN A 412 1.90 18.51 21.17
C ASN A 412 1.49 18.74 19.71
N THR A 413 1.81 19.90 19.15
CA THR A 413 1.58 20.17 17.72
C THR A 413 2.45 19.25 16.87
N ILE A 414 3.75 19.18 17.17
CA ILE A 414 4.70 18.32 16.46
C ILE A 414 4.25 16.84 16.54
N LYS A 415 3.90 16.34 17.72
CA LYS A 415 3.36 14.98 17.89
C LYS A 415 2.16 14.70 17.00
N ARG A 416 1.19 15.62 16.97
CA ARG A 416 -0.03 15.46 16.14
C ARG A 416 0.32 15.32 14.67
N GLN A 417 1.26 16.12 14.17
CA GLN A 417 1.69 16.12 12.80
C GLN A 417 2.45 14.83 12.46
N LEU A 418 3.42 14.45 13.29
CA LEU A 418 4.16 13.20 13.12
C LEU A 418 3.21 11.99 13.15
N LYS A 419 2.26 11.97 14.08
CA LYS A 419 1.26 10.89 14.18
C LYS A 419 0.44 10.70 12.91
N ALA A 420 0.20 11.74 12.14
CA ALA A 420 -0.56 11.65 10.90
C ALA A 420 0.31 11.26 9.68
N ARG A 421 1.64 11.26 9.83
CA ARG A 421 2.59 10.90 8.75
C ARG A 421 3.39 9.62 9.04
N ALA A 422 3.47 9.20 10.29
CA ALA A 422 4.30 8.06 10.67
C ALA A 422 3.86 6.76 9.98
N LYS A 423 4.82 6.06 9.38
CA LYS A 423 4.59 4.76 8.72
C LYS A 423 4.14 3.71 9.73
N ASN A 424 4.85 3.59 10.85
CA ASN A 424 4.60 2.55 11.86
C ASN A 424 3.27 2.69 12.62
N ILE A 425 2.58 3.81 12.51
CA ILE A 425 1.29 3.99 13.19
C ILE A 425 0.21 3.04 12.69
N SER A 426 0.33 2.56 11.45
CA SER A 426 -0.57 1.55 10.88
C SER A 426 -0.13 0.12 11.14
N ARG A 427 1.10 -0.08 11.64
CA ARG A 427 1.72 -1.41 11.81
C ARG A 427 1.39 -2.08 13.16
N GLY A 428 0.38 -1.56 13.88
CA GLY A 428 -0.10 -2.15 15.13
C GLY A 428 -0.55 -3.59 14.97
N VAL A 429 -0.39 -4.38 16.04
CA VAL A 429 -0.71 -5.82 16.02
C VAL A 429 -2.18 -6.09 15.77
N MET A 430 -2.48 -7.17 15.05
CA MET A 430 -3.86 -7.60 14.78
C MET A 430 -4.61 -7.87 16.07
N GLN A 431 -5.84 -7.36 16.16
CA GLN A 431 -6.71 -7.52 17.32
C GLN A 431 -7.59 -8.74 17.14
N TRP A 432 -7.15 -9.88 17.66
CA TRP A 432 -7.89 -11.15 17.59
C TRP A 432 -8.98 -11.26 18.64
N ASP A 433 -8.69 -10.80 19.86
CA ASP A 433 -9.61 -10.80 21.01
C ASP A 433 -9.33 -9.61 21.95
N ASP A 434 -9.98 -9.58 23.11
CA ASP A 434 -9.88 -8.52 24.13
C ASP A 434 -8.88 -8.83 25.25
N THR A 435 -8.02 -9.85 25.08
CA THR A 435 -6.96 -10.16 26.07
C THR A 435 -5.87 -9.10 26.10
N GLU A 436 -5.01 -9.14 27.12
CA GLU A 436 -3.99 -8.13 27.39
C GLU A 436 -3.13 -7.75 26.16
N PHE A 437 -2.78 -8.71 25.32
CA PHE A 437 -2.00 -8.50 24.10
C PHE A 437 -2.83 -8.74 22.83
N ALA A 438 -4.14 -8.44 22.91
CA ALA A 438 -5.09 -8.49 21.80
C ALA A 438 -5.19 -9.87 21.11
N GLY A 439 -4.89 -10.99 21.82
CA GLY A 439 -4.80 -12.32 21.24
C GLY A 439 -3.65 -12.51 20.25
N PHE A 440 -2.88 -11.47 19.99
CA PHE A 440 -1.73 -11.48 19.09
C PHE A 440 -0.56 -12.31 19.65
N SER A 441 -0.26 -12.15 20.93
CA SER A 441 0.88 -12.76 21.61
C SER A 441 0.56 -13.16 23.05
N THR A 442 1.46 -13.91 23.67
CA THR A 442 1.46 -14.21 25.11
C THR A 442 2.42 -13.32 25.91
N VAL A 443 3.16 -12.46 25.23
CA VAL A 443 4.09 -11.48 25.80
C VAL A 443 3.89 -10.12 25.15
N LYS A 444 4.53 -9.07 25.70
CA LYS A 444 4.43 -7.70 25.16
C LYS A 444 4.83 -7.65 23.69
N PRO A 445 3.94 -7.12 22.80
CA PRO A 445 4.25 -6.94 21.39
C PRO A 445 5.43 -5.99 21.13
N TRP A 446 6.07 -6.14 19.98
CA TRP A 446 7.19 -5.33 19.51
C TRP A 446 6.87 -3.83 19.31
N ILE A 447 5.59 -3.50 19.17
CA ILE A 447 5.06 -2.14 18.95
C ILE A 447 3.93 -1.87 19.94
N GLU A 448 3.65 -0.60 20.25
CA GLU A 448 2.49 -0.21 21.06
C GLU A 448 1.17 -0.65 20.41
N TRP A 449 0.26 -1.19 21.21
CA TRP A 449 -0.96 -1.84 20.71
C TRP A 449 -2.23 -1.30 21.39
N ASN A 450 -3.35 -1.51 20.71
CA ASN A 450 -4.69 -1.31 21.27
C ASN A 450 -5.26 -2.66 21.74
N THR A 451 -6.04 -2.63 22.82
CA THR A 451 -6.92 -3.73 23.21
C THR A 451 -8.32 -3.15 23.34
N GLU A 452 -9.25 -3.61 22.54
CA GLU A 452 -10.59 -3.06 22.45
C GLU A 452 -11.65 -4.17 22.48
N GLU A 453 -12.59 -4.10 23.43
CA GLU A 453 -13.65 -5.11 23.61
C GLU A 453 -14.52 -5.29 22.36
N LYS A 454 -14.82 -4.21 21.65
CA LYS A 454 -15.72 -4.23 20.47
C LYS A 454 -14.98 -4.44 19.14
N TYR A 455 -13.75 -3.93 19.01
CA TYR A 455 -13.05 -3.86 17.73
C TYR A 455 -11.96 -4.92 17.60
N ASN A 456 -12.35 -6.18 17.78
CA ASN A 456 -11.51 -7.35 17.59
C ASN A 456 -12.28 -8.43 16.81
N VAL A 457 -11.56 -9.42 16.31
CA VAL A 457 -12.15 -10.48 15.48
C VAL A 457 -13.19 -11.28 16.25
N GLN A 458 -12.88 -11.70 17.48
CA GLN A 458 -13.74 -12.58 18.27
C GLN A 458 -15.11 -11.96 18.55
N SER A 459 -15.16 -10.72 18.99
CA SER A 459 -16.42 -10.04 19.28
C SER A 459 -17.21 -9.72 18.02
N GLN A 460 -16.53 -9.38 16.91
CA GLN A 460 -17.20 -9.03 15.66
C GLN A 460 -17.67 -10.23 14.85
N ASP A 461 -17.04 -11.39 14.99
CA ASP A 461 -17.39 -12.60 14.25
C ASP A 461 -18.84 -13.04 14.52
N SER A 462 -19.28 -12.92 15.77
CA SER A 462 -20.62 -13.30 16.21
C SER A 462 -21.70 -12.22 16.01
N ASP A 463 -21.32 -10.98 15.70
CA ASP A 463 -22.26 -9.85 15.48
C ASP A 463 -22.56 -9.64 13.99
N PRO A 464 -23.79 -10.00 13.50
CA PRO A 464 -24.16 -9.79 12.09
C PRO A 464 -24.11 -8.32 11.62
N GLY A 465 -24.15 -7.37 12.57
CA GLY A 465 -24.09 -5.93 12.34
C GLY A 465 -22.68 -5.36 12.36
N SER A 466 -21.66 -6.14 12.69
CA SER A 466 -20.27 -5.71 12.83
C SER A 466 -19.65 -5.22 11.50
N ILE A 467 -18.49 -4.56 11.61
CA ILE A 467 -17.69 -4.16 10.45
C ILE A 467 -17.20 -5.42 9.72
N LEU A 468 -16.71 -6.43 10.45
CA LEU A 468 -16.22 -7.68 9.90
C LEU A 468 -17.26 -8.39 9.01
N ASN A 469 -18.47 -8.56 9.53
CA ASN A 469 -19.54 -9.22 8.78
C ASN A 469 -20.06 -8.35 7.62
N TYR A 470 -19.92 -7.04 7.72
CA TYR A 470 -20.18 -6.14 6.60
C TYR A 470 -19.14 -6.33 5.48
N TYR A 471 -17.83 -6.41 5.81
CA TYR A 471 -16.77 -6.70 4.83
C TYR A 471 -17.00 -8.04 4.14
N ARG A 472 -17.35 -9.10 4.87
CA ARG A 472 -17.69 -10.41 4.27
C ARG A 472 -18.80 -10.31 3.23
N LYS A 473 -19.87 -9.57 3.52
CA LYS A 473 -20.98 -9.32 2.58
C LYS A 473 -20.50 -8.51 1.38
N LEU A 474 -19.78 -7.43 1.62
CA LEU A 474 -19.27 -6.54 0.58
C LEU A 474 -18.30 -7.27 -0.36
N LEU A 475 -17.34 -8.03 0.17
CA LEU A 475 -16.37 -8.78 -0.64
C LEU A 475 -17.04 -9.94 -1.38
N SER A 476 -18.11 -10.53 -0.83
CA SER A 476 -18.96 -11.45 -1.58
C SER A 476 -19.63 -10.78 -2.78
N LEU A 477 -20.16 -9.55 -2.61
CA LEU A 477 -20.71 -8.77 -3.72
C LEU A 477 -19.67 -8.42 -4.76
N LYS A 478 -18.45 -8.07 -4.34
CA LYS A 478 -17.33 -7.74 -5.25
C LYS A 478 -17.01 -8.85 -6.24
N LYS A 479 -17.30 -10.11 -5.91
CA LYS A 479 -17.10 -11.26 -6.81
C LYS A 479 -18.08 -11.34 -7.99
N TYR A 480 -19.22 -10.65 -7.93
CA TYR A 480 -20.17 -10.65 -9.05
C TYR A 480 -19.60 -9.89 -10.25
N PHE A 481 -19.85 -10.41 -11.44
CA PHE A 481 -19.35 -9.84 -12.69
C PHE A 481 -19.71 -8.36 -12.85
N LEU A 482 -20.86 -7.93 -12.38
CA LEU A 482 -21.25 -6.53 -12.36
C LEU A 482 -20.19 -5.62 -11.69
N PHE A 483 -19.58 -6.06 -10.60
CA PHE A 483 -18.57 -5.29 -9.87
C PHE A 483 -17.14 -5.57 -10.36
N VAL A 484 -16.91 -6.65 -11.08
CA VAL A 484 -15.61 -6.97 -11.71
C VAL A 484 -15.50 -6.31 -13.09
N GLU A 485 -16.43 -6.60 -14.00
CA GLU A 485 -16.35 -6.22 -15.41
C GLU A 485 -17.20 -4.99 -15.76
N GLY A 486 -18.28 -4.75 -15.02
CA GLY A 486 -19.20 -3.66 -15.31
C GLY A 486 -18.49 -2.30 -15.47
N THR A 487 -19.06 -1.44 -16.28
CA THR A 487 -18.58 -0.06 -16.43
C THR A 487 -18.77 0.71 -15.12
N PHE A 488 -18.00 1.76 -14.94
CA PHE A 488 -18.10 2.71 -13.84
C PHE A 488 -18.55 4.07 -14.38
N GLU A 489 -19.50 4.71 -13.70
CA GLU A 489 -19.93 6.07 -14.01
C GLU A 489 -20.12 6.87 -12.72
N LEU A 490 -19.26 7.85 -12.48
CA LEU A 490 -19.42 8.80 -11.38
C LEU A 490 -20.57 9.75 -11.66
N LYS A 491 -21.51 9.89 -10.71
CA LYS A 491 -22.62 10.84 -10.86
C LYS A 491 -22.22 12.22 -10.32
N PRO A 492 -22.60 13.32 -11.01
CA PRO A 492 -22.32 14.67 -10.54
C PRO A 492 -23.04 14.93 -9.20
N THR A 493 -22.29 15.24 -8.16
CA THR A 493 -22.80 15.52 -6.82
C THR A 493 -21.87 16.47 -6.08
N LYS A 494 -22.35 17.04 -4.95
CA LYS A 494 -21.49 17.83 -4.06
C LYS A 494 -20.33 16.97 -3.49
N GLU A 495 -19.31 17.61 -2.98
CA GLU A 495 -18.07 16.97 -2.51
C GLU A 495 -18.29 15.89 -1.45
N THR A 496 -19.21 16.11 -0.54
CA THR A 496 -19.53 15.17 0.55
C THR A 496 -20.28 13.92 0.09
N LEU A 497 -20.79 13.89 -1.13
CA LEU A 497 -21.53 12.77 -1.69
C LEU A 497 -20.71 12.08 -2.78
N TYR A 498 -20.41 10.79 -2.61
CA TYR A 498 -19.80 9.96 -3.65
C TYR A 498 -20.84 8.97 -4.15
N ILE A 499 -21.38 9.23 -5.36
CA ILE A 499 -22.44 8.42 -5.97
C ILE A 499 -21.95 7.93 -7.31
N TYR A 500 -22.06 6.62 -7.56
CA TYR A 500 -21.66 6.02 -8.83
C TYR A 500 -22.56 4.87 -9.23
N GLU A 501 -22.60 4.62 -10.53
CA GLU A 501 -23.31 3.50 -11.15
C GLU A 501 -22.33 2.46 -11.67
N ARG A 502 -22.68 1.19 -11.52
CA ARG A 502 -22.04 0.07 -12.19
C ARG A 502 -23.03 -0.55 -13.15
N THR A 503 -22.61 -0.84 -14.39
CA THR A 503 -23.49 -1.41 -15.43
C THR A 503 -22.80 -2.55 -16.17
N LEU A 504 -23.50 -3.69 -16.30
CA LEU A 504 -23.08 -4.83 -17.12
C LEU A 504 -24.29 -5.39 -17.88
N GLY A 505 -24.40 -5.05 -19.16
CA GLY A 505 -25.59 -5.40 -19.95
C GLY A 505 -26.85 -4.77 -19.36
N ALA A 506 -27.82 -5.58 -18.97
CA ALA A 506 -29.06 -5.14 -18.31
C ALA A 506 -28.90 -4.96 -16.79
N GLU A 507 -27.85 -5.52 -16.20
CA GLU A 507 -27.61 -5.42 -14.75
C GLU A 507 -27.08 -4.06 -14.39
N LYS A 508 -27.61 -3.46 -13.31
CA LYS A 508 -27.17 -2.17 -12.80
C LYS A 508 -27.11 -2.17 -11.27
N ALA A 509 -26.13 -1.46 -10.73
CA ALA A 509 -26.10 -1.10 -9.33
C ALA A 509 -25.84 0.41 -9.17
N LEU A 510 -26.52 1.02 -8.21
CA LEU A 510 -26.33 2.40 -7.78
C LEU A 510 -25.77 2.40 -6.35
N ILE A 511 -24.65 3.06 -6.17
CA ILE A 511 -23.94 3.14 -4.90
C ILE A 511 -24.00 4.59 -4.42
N TYR A 512 -24.63 4.79 -3.26
CA TYR A 512 -24.75 6.09 -2.61
C TYR A 512 -23.92 6.12 -1.34
N CYS A 513 -23.00 7.08 -1.24
CA CYS A 513 -22.09 7.24 -0.10
C CYS A 513 -22.11 8.68 0.39
N ASN A 514 -22.45 8.89 1.66
CA ASN A 514 -22.33 10.17 2.36
C ASN A 514 -20.99 10.24 3.10
N PHE A 515 -20.01 10.86 2.50
CA PHE A 515 -18.66 10.99 3.05
C PHE A 515 -18.56 12.21 4.01
N SER A 516 -19.53 12.31 4.94
CA SER A 516 -19.54 13.35 5.97
C SER A 516 -20.19 12.86 7.27
N ASN A 517 -19.90 13.56 8.36
CA ASN A 517 -20.48 13.32 9.69
C ASN A 517 -21.87 13.99 9.89
N LYS A 518 -22.51 14.44 8.80
CA LYS A 518 -23.86 15.02 8.82
C LYS A 518 -24.78 14.19 7.95
N ALA A 519 -26.06 14.08 8.33
CA ALA A 519 -27.05 13.43 7.49
C ALA A 519 -27.30 14.23 6.21
N GLU A 520 -27.55 13.53 5.10
CA GLU A 520 -27.80 14.10 3.78
C GLU A 520 -29.16 13.65 3.25
N ASN A 521 -29.89 14.56 2.65
CA ASN A 521 -31.19 14.28 2.04
C ASN A 521 -31.10 14.48 0.53
N LEU A 522 -31.55 13.49 -0.23
CA LEU A 522 -31.48 13.43 -1.67
C LEU A 522 -32.84 13.17 -2.27
N GLU A 523 -33.17 13.88 -3.34
CA GLU A 523 -34.25 13.49 -4.22
C GLU A 523 -33.75 12.43 -5.21
N VAL A 524 -34.44 11.30 -5.26
CA VAL A 524 -34.12 10.16 -6.12
C VAL A 524 -35.34 9.81 -6.99
N SER A 525 -35.14 9.06 -8.08
CA SER A 525 -36.22 8.60 -8.94
C SER A 525 -37.19 7.70 -8.17
N GLU A 526 -38.49 7.82 -8.48
CA GLU A 526 -39.51 6.89 -7.95
C GLU A 526 -39.21 5.42 -8.27
N ASP A 527 -38.51 5.15 -9.39
CA ASP A 527 -38.13 3.81 -9.80
C ASP A 527 -37.20 3.16 -8.81
N LEU A 528 -36.40 3.95 -8.06
CA LEU A 528 -35.47 3.43 -7.08
C LEU A 528 -36.16 2.60 -5.98
N GLN A 529 -37.39 3.02 -5.59
CA GLN A 529 -38.19 2.26 -4.61
C GLN A 529 -38.96 1.10 -5.25
N LYS A 530 -39.29 1.20 -6.54
CA LYS A 530 -40.18 0.24 -7.21
C LYS A 530 -39.45 -0.89 -7.90
N GLU A 531 -38.27 -0.61 -8.50
CA GLU A 531 -37.56 -1.53 -9.39
C GLU A 531 -36.19 -1.97 -8.84
N TRP A 532 -35.74 -1.40 -7.73
CA TRP A 532 -34.43 -1.67 -7.18
C TRP A 532 -34.52 -2.27 -5.78
N ALA A 533 -33.64 -3.22 -5.49
CA ALA A 533 -33.49 -3.81 -4.16
C ALA A 533 -32.23 -3.28 -3.47
N VAL A 534 -32.32 -2.99 -2.18
CA VAL A 534 -31.14 -2.77 -1.34
C VAL A 534 -30.43 -4.09 -1.16
N ILE A 535 -29.16 -4.16 -1.58
CA ILE A 535 -28.33 -5.38 -1.48
C ILE A 535 -27.23 -5.25 -0.43
N LEU A 536 -26.87 -4.03 -0.04
CA LEU A 536 -25.94 -3.74 1.06
C LEU A 536 -26.24 -2.34 1.60
N GLU A 537 -26.24 -2.19 2.91
CA GLU A 537 -26.31 -0.88 3.57
C GLU A 537 -25.66 -0.91 4.95
N ASN A 538 -25.16 0.24 5.41
CA ASN A 538 -24.84 0.44 6.81
C ASN A 538 -26.04 1.09 7.54
N GLN A 539 -25.93 1.31 8.85
CA GLN A 539 -27.09 1.69 9.67
C GLN A 539 -27.54 3.14 9.45
N GLY A 540 -28.84 3.36 9.56
CA GLY A 540 -29.46 4.67 9.71
C GLY A 540 -29.90 5.35 8.41
N ASN A 541 -29.82 4.67 7.25
CA ASN A 541 -30.33 5.20 5.98
C ASN A 541 -31.84 4.93 5.83
N HIS A 542 -32.58 5.86 5.18
CA HIS A 542 -34.02 5.73 4.98
C HIS A 542 -34.43 6.17 3.59
N LEU A 543 -35.14 5.29 2.86
CA LEU A 543 -35.77 5.60 1.58
C LEU A 543 -37.29 5.62 1.75
N LYS A 544 -37.92 6.74 1.42
CA LYS A 544 -39.38 6.86 1.40
C LYS A 544 -39.85 7.66 0.16
N GLY A 545 -40.51 7.00 -0.77
CA GLY A 545 -40.88 7.59 -2.05
C GLY A 545 -39.64 8.04 -2.83
N THR A 546 -39.57 9.32 -3.15
CA THR A 546 -38.43 9.94 -3.83
C THR A 546 -37.39 10.53 -2.87
N HIS A 547 -37.53 10.33 -1.57
CA HIS A 547 -36.64 10.92 -0.56
C HIS A 547 -35.72 9.86 0.03
N LEU A 548 -34.46 9.96 -0.28
CA LEU A 548 -33.39 9.15 0.33
C LEU A 548 -32.63 9.99 1.36
N GLN A 549 -32.72 9.61 2.61
CA GLN A 549 -31.89 10.14 3.68
C GLN A 549 -30.71 9.21 3.91
N LEU A 550 -29.50 9.72 3.76
CA LEU A 550 -28.27 9.04 4.17
C LEU A 550 -27.86 9.53 5.55
N ALA A 551 -27.62 8.60 6.46
CA ALA A 551 -27.06 8.89 7.79
C ALA A 551 -25.67 9.55 7.72
N PRO A 552 -25.13 10.10 8.82
CA PRO A 552 -23.71 10.39 8.92
C PRO A 552 -22.89 9.16 8.54
N PHE A 553 -21.96 9.33 7.60
CA PHE A 553 -21.20 8.22 7.01
C PHE A 553 -22.10 7.08 6.46
N GLY A 554 -23.29 7.45 5.95
CA GLY A 554 -24.25 6.50 5.40
C GLY A 554 -23.81 5.97 4.03
N ALA A 555 -23.99 4.66 3.82
CA ALA A 555 -23.76 4.00 2.54
C ALA A 555 -24.91 3.04 2.22
N VAL A 556 -25.40 3.04 0.99
CA VAL A 556 -26.42 2.11 0.51
C VAL A 556 -26.15 1.73 -0.95
N VAL A 557 -26.33 0.46 -1.24
CA VAL A 557 -26.15 -0.14 -2.56
C VAL A 557 -27.48 -0.69 -3.05
N PHE A 558 -27.97 -0.14 -4.13
CA PHE A 558 -29.15 -0.63 -4.82
C PHE A 558 -28.76 -1.44 -6.04
N ARG A 559 -29.45 -2.53 -6.30
CA ARG A 559 -29.33 -3.31 -7.54
C ARG A 559 -30.68 -3.35 -8.24
N LYS A 560 -30.68 -3.07 -9.55
CA LYS A 560 -31.91 -3.13 -10.35
C LYS A 560 -32.40 -4.57 -10.42
N GLN A 561 -33.68 -4.79 -10.12
CA GLN A 561 -34.32 -6.08 -10.29
C GLN A 561 -34.45 -6.38 -11.79
N LEU A 562 -33.94 -7.52 -12.22
CA LEU A 562 -34.22 -7.99 -13.58
C LEU A 562 -35.67 -8.48 -13.56
N ILE A 563 -36.53 -7.83 -14.34
CA ILE A 563 -37.88 -8.33 -14.63
C ILE A 563 -37.65 -9.51 -15.59
N GLU A 564 -37.92 -10.73 -15.12
CA GLU A 564 -37.95 -11.93 -15.95
C GLU A 564 -39.03 -11.88 -17.01
#